data_fe937e1fe258cb01d3bce6a96af4ff37
#
_entry.id   fe937e1fe258cb01d3bce6a96af4ff37
#
_cell.length_a   1.000
_cell.length_b   1.000
_cell.length_c   1.000
_cell.angle_alpha   90.00
_cell.angle_beta   90.00
_cell.angle_gamma   90.00
#
_symmetry.space_group_name_H-M   'P 1'
#
loop_
_entity.id
_entity.type
_entity.pdbx_description
1 polymer ?
#
loop_
_entity_poly.entity_id
_entity_poly.type
_entity_poly.pdbx_seq_one_letter_code
_entity_poly.pdbx_strand_id
1 'polypeptide(L)'
;MLIDSLFDFMPEANIALFAHNEWTKNDPRCDNLYMVHDCPNHVRAKLWALSKTPFDKTVYLDADTCVMHEDVSKMFDFDSDIIFTNIRPYAGKIAKFIGGEMVLHGGVFGYKSTPKVLKFMDRWWELYCEQRNGTWWPKGIAPKNKLITWDQLTLWWLTENEYSDLDINIYKDDARFNFVYLYKENECEDEIVVWHYTLQLKDPKDARSILKE
;
A
#
# COMPACT_ATOMS: atom_id res chain seq x y z
N MET A 1 4.53 2.74 16.00
CA MET A 1 5.49 1.88 15.28
C MET A 1 5.79 2.42 13.89
N LEU A 2 4.88 2.42 12.88
CA LEU A 2 5.21 3.00 11.54
C LEU A 2 5.60 4.48 11.64
N ILE A 3 4.76 5.33 12.24
CA ILE A 3 5.03 6.77 12.37
C ILE A 3 6.33 7.02 13.13
N ASP A 4 6.57 6.31 14.24
CA ASP A 4 7.80 6.45 15.02
C ASP A 4 9.02 6.10 14.18
N SER A 5 9.00 4.93 13.51
CA SER A 5 10.11 4.50 12.66
C SER A 5 10.34 5.43 11.45
N LEU A 6 9.27 6.03 10.92
CA LEU A 6 9.42 7.01 9.83
C LEU A 6 10.13 8.26 10.33
N PHE A 7 9.76 8.81 11.48
CA PHE A 7 10.42 9.99 12.05
C PHE A 7 11.87 9.72 12.50
N ASP A 8 12.21 8.47 12.85
CA ASP A 8 13.61 8.10 13.16
C ASP A 8 14.54 8.29 11.95
N PHE A 9 14.04 8.11 10.72
CA PHE A 9 14.82 8.20 9.47
C PHE A 9 14.46 9.41 8.60
N MET A 10 13.27 9.99 8.77
CA MET A 10 12.79 11.18 8.06
C MET A 10 12.04 12.11 9.01
N PRO A 11 12.74 12.81 9.92
CA PRO A 11 12.10 13.66 10.94
C PRO A 11 11.29 14.82 10.33
N GLU A 12 11.63 15.26 9.12
CA GLU A 12 10.94 16.31 8.38
C GLU A 12 9.80 15.81 7.49
N ALA A 13 9.44 14.53 7.57
CA ALA A 13 8.40 13.96 6.72
C ALA A 13 7.04 14.60 7.01
N ASN A 14 6.34 15.03 5.96
CA ASN A 14 4.94 15.41 6.04
C ASN A 14 4.07 14.16 5.94
N ILE A 15 3.25 13.88 6.94
CA ILE A 15 2.43 12.68 7.03
C ILE A 15 0.95 13.03 6.95
N ALA A 16 0.19 12.39 6.06
CA ALA A 16 -1.26 12.40 6.09
C ALA A 16 -1.76 11.12 6.76
N LEU A 17 -2.42 11.26 7.91
CA LEU A 17 -3.02 10.16 8.63
C LEU A 17 -4.54 10.21 8.52
N PHE A 18 -5.12 9.15 7.97
CA PHE A 18 -6.56 9.00 7.82
C PHE A 18 -7.08 8.07 8.91
N ALA A 19 -7.93 8.60 9.79
CA ALA A 19 -8.45 7.87 10.93
C ALA A 19 -9.97 7.95 11.00
N HIS A 20 -10.61 6.86 11.44
CA HIS A 20 -12.06 6.83 11.65
C HIS A 20 -12.47 7.58 12.93
N ASN A 21 -11.63 7.52 13.96
CA ASN A 21 -11.88 8.17 15.24
C ASN A 21 -10.91 9.34 15.48
N GLU A 22 -11.29 10.26 16.37
CA GLU A 22 -10.37 11.30 16.83
C GLU A 22 -9.13 10.65 17.43
N TRP A 23 -8.00 10.80 16.77
CA TRP A 23 -6.72 10.52 17.39
C TRP A 23 -6.37 11.65 18.34
N THR A 24 -5.61 11.33 19.39
CA THR A 24 -5.24 12.31 20.40
C THR A 24 -4.38 13.43 19.79
N LYS A 25 -4.88 14.66 19.91
CA LYS A 25 -4.23 15.91 19.46
C LYS A 25 -2.93 16.26 20.19
N ASN A 26 -2.39 15.38 21.02
CA ASN A 26 -1.25 15.65 21.91
C ASN A 26 0.05 14.96 21.48
N ASP A 27 0.15 14.52 20.24
CA ASP A 27 1.44 14.04 19.72
C ASP A 27 2.31 15.26 19.38
N PRO A 28 3.53 15.41 19.95
CA PRO A 28 4.42 16.55 19.70
C PRO A 28 4.91 16.62 18.24
N ARG A 29 4.64 15.59 17.45
CA ARG A 29 4.96 15.52 16.00
C ARG A 29 3.83 16.05 15.12
N CYS A 30 2.74 16.59 15.71
CA CYS A 30 1.53 17.01 14.99
C CYS A 30 1.75 18.13 13.98
N ASP A 31 2.85 18.88 14.04
CA ASP A 31 3.12 19.97 13.09
C ASP A 31 3.31 19.45 11.65
N ASN A 32 3.76 18.19 11.50
CA ASN A 32 3.93 17.52 10.22
C ASN A 32 2.85 16.44 9.96
N LEU A 33 1.81 16.39 10.79
CA LEU A 33 0.77 15.38 10.74
C LEU A 33 -0.57 15.99 10.29
N TYR A 34 -0.98 15.68 9.08
CA TYR A 34 -2.28 16.05 8.55
C TYR A 34 -3.32 15.02 8.96
N MET A 35 -4.21 15.39 9.88
CA MET A 35 -5.29 14.50 10.31
C MET A 35 -6.52 14.68 9.44
N VAL A 36 -7.00 13.60 8.86
CA VAL A 36 -8.25 13.56 8.11
C VAL A 36 -9.24 12.65 8.84
N HIS A 37 -10.33 13.23 9.31
CA HIS A 37 -11.47 12.53 9.89
C HIS A 37 -12.44 12.10 8.77
N ASP A 38 -13.51 11.44 9.08
CA ASP A 38 -14.51 10.93 8.12
C ASP A 38 -14.04 9.74 7.26
N CYS A 39 -12.91 9.15 7.62
CA CYS A 39 -12.47 7.91 7.01
C CYS A 39 -13.50 6.79 7.27
N PRO A 40 -13.92 6.02 6.25
CA PRO A 40 -14.84 4.91 6.44
C PRO A 40 -14.32 3.91 7.47
N ASN A 41 -15.20 3.45 8.38
CA ASN A 41 -14.85 2.37 9.31
C ASN A 41 -14.77 1.03 8.56
N HIS A 42 -13.67 0.81 7.87
CA HIS A 42 -13.47 -0.34 7.02
C HIS A 42 -11.99 -0.76 6.96
N VAL A 43 -11.72 -2.06 6.93
CA VAL A 43 -10.35 -2.63 6.85
C VAL A 43 -9.57 -2.18 5.60
N ARG A 44 -10.26 -1.78 4.53
CA ARG A 44 -9.66 -1.24 3.28
C ARG A 44 -9.93 0.25 3.10
N ALA A 45 -10.18 0.97 4.17
CA ALA A 45 -10.36 2.43 4.15
C ALA A 45 -9.17 3.17 3.50
N LYS A 46 -8.00 2.54 3.47
CA LYS A 46 -6.85 3.06 2.72
C LYS A 46 -7.21 3.45 1.28
N LEU A 47 -7.99 2.65 0.56
CA LEU A 47 -8.35 2.93 -0.83
C LEU A 47 -9.16 4.22 -0.97
N TRP A 48 -10.03 4.51 0.00
CA TRP A 48 -10.76 5.79 0.05
C TRP A 48 -9.82 6.96 0.33
N ALA A 49 -8.78 6.75 1.14
CA ALA A 49 -7.86 7.79 1.55
C ALA A 49 -6.91 8.24 0.43
N LEU A 50 -6.54 7.34 -0.49
CA LEU A 50 -5.50 7.59 -1.51
C LEU A 50 -5.81 8.79 -2.41
N SER A 51 -7.07 8.98 -2.82
CA SER A 51 -7.47 10.14 -3.65
C SER A 51 -7.53 11.46 -2.88
N LYS A 52 -7.41 11.43 -1.56
CA LYS A 52 -7.56 12.58 -0.65
C LYS A 52 -6.24 13.06 -0.06
N THR A 53 -5.14 12.60 -0.62
CA THR A 53 -3.81 13.07 -0.22
C THR A 53 -3.71 14.59 -0.37
N PRO A 54 -3.11 15.30 0.61
CA PRO A 54 -2.86 16.74 0.51
C PRO A 54 -1.54 17.06 -0.23
N PHE A 55 -0.81 16.06 -0.73
CA PHE A 55 0.52 16.20 -1.29
C PHE A 55 0.53 16.03 -2.81
N ASP A 56 1.42 16.75 -3.51
CA ASP A 56 1.61 16.61 -4.96
C ASP A 56 2.23 15.24 -5.34
N LYS A 57 3.08 14.71 -4.46
CA LYS A 57 3.70 13.39 -4.57
C LYS A 57 3.57 12.67 -3.24
N THR A 58 3.07 11.46 -3.25
CA THR A 58 2.77 10.66 -2.06
C THR A 58 3.47 9.30 -2.14
N VAL A 59 4.09 8.88 -1.05
CA VAL A 59 4.46 7.49 -0.80
C VAL A 59 3.47 6.92 0.21
N TYR A 60 2.77 5.87 -0.18
CA TYR A 60 1.85 5.14 0.68
C TYR A 60 2.55 3.95 1.33
N LEU A 61 2.36 3.80 2.62
CA LEU A 61 2.83 2.67 3.42
C LEU A 61 1.65 2.07 4.19
N ASP A 62 1.46 0.75 4.12
CA ASP A 62 0.46 0.05 4.96
C ASP A 62 0.82 0.21 6.46
N ALA A 63 -0.19 0.27 7.32
CA ALA A 63 -0.01 0.50 8.77
C ALA A 63 0.79 -0.62 9.47
N ASP A 64 0.92 -1.78 8.85
CA ASP A 64 1.71 -2.94 9.29
C ASP A 64 3.10 -2.97 8.64
N THR A 65 3.68 -1.81 8.39
CA THR A 65 5.07 -1.63 7.96
C THR A 65 5.92 -0.94 9.02
N CYS A 66 7.23 -1.05 8.88
CA CYS A 66 8.23 -0.36 9.71
C CYS A 66 9.35 0.13 8.80
N VAL A 67 9.72 1.40 8.92
CA VAL A 67 10.89 1.96 8.22
C VAL A 67 12.14 1.56 8.99
N MET A 68 13.17 1.10 8.27
CA MET A 68 14.38 0.51 8.81
C MET A 68 15.64 1.23 8.35
N HIS A 69 15.56 2.10 7.33
CA HIS A 69 16.72 2.72 6.72
C HIS A 69 16.38 4.10 6.13
N GLU A 70 17.37 5.02 6.11
CA GLU A 70 17.23 6.38 5.57
C GLU A 70 16.92 6.44 4.07
N ASP A 71 17.22 5.38 3.34
CA ASP A 71 16.88 5.23 1.92
C ASP A 71 15.36 5.28 1.65
N VAL A 72 14.52 5.33 2.67
CA VAL A 72 13.08 5.57 2.52
C VAL A 72 12.81 6.88 1.76
N SER A 73 13.68 7.87 1.89
CA SER A 73 13.61 9.11 1.11
C SER A 73 13.72 8.88 -0.40
N LYS A 74 14.48 7.86 -0.85
CA LYS A 74 14.62 7.48 -2.26
C LYS A 74 13.35 6.94 -2.88
N MET A 75 12.36 6.55 -2.06
CA MET A 75 11.04 6.16 -2.57
C MET A 75 10.29 7.29 -3.27
N PHE A 76 10.74 8.54 -3.10
CA PHE A 76 10.22 9.68 -3.84
C PHE A 76 10.94 9.93 -5.19
N ASP A 77 12.00 9.17 -5.52
CA ASP A 77 12.79 9.32 -6.75
C ASP A 77 12.14 8.56 -7.93
N PHE A 78 10.97 9.02 -8.37
CA PHE A 78 10.28 8.47 -9.53
C PHE A 78 9.63 9.56 -10.38
N ASP A 79 9.51 9.29 -11.69
CA ASP A 79 8.89 10.22 -12.65
C ASP A 79 7.58 9.68 -13.24
N SER A 80 7.28 8.39 -13.09
CA SER A 80 6.00 7.79 -13.50
C SER A 80 4.78 8.40 -12.80
N ASP A 81 3.60 8.14 -13.31
CA ASP A 81 2.34 8.50 -12.65
C ASP A 81 2.19 7.77 -11.31
N ILE A 82 2.49 6.46 -11.33
CA ILE A 82 2.45 5.59 -10.15
C ILE A 82 3.66 4.65 -10.20
N ILE A 83 4.26 4.35 -9.05
CA ILE A 83 5.31 3.36 -8.91
C ILE A 83 4.97 2.40 -7.78
N PHE A 84 4.93 1.11 -8.08
CA PHE A 84 4.58 0.06 -7.12
C PHE A 84 5.80 -0.75 -6.68
N THR A 85 5.65 -1.48 -5.58
CA THR A 85 6.46 -2.65 -5.27
C THR A 85 5.79 -3.92 -5.83
N ASN A 86 6.56 -5.01 -5.98
CA ASN A 86 6.08 -6.26 -6.55
C ASN A 86 5.40 -7.15 -5.50
N ILE A 87 4.30 -7.81 -5.85
CA ILE A 87 3.53 -8.72 -4.98
C ILE A 87 4.13 -10.16 -4.89
N ARG A 88 5.36 -10.34 -5.09
CA ARG A 88 6.11 -11.60 -5.22
C ARG A 88 5.37 -12.93 -4.99
N PRO A 89 5.04 -13.40 -3.79
CA PRO A 89 4.66 -14.82 -3.65
C PRO A 89 3.19 -15.13 -3.95
N TYR A 90 2.31 -14.12 -4.03
CA TYR A 90 0.90 -14.33 -4.37
C TYR A 90 0.63 -14.33 -5.87
N ALA A 91 1.52 -13.75 -6.67
CA ALA A 91 1.37 -13.66 -8.12
C ALA A 91 1.04 -15.02 -8.75
N GLY A 92 1.79 -16.07 -8.40
CA GLY A 92 1.57 -17.41 -8.94
C GLY A 92 0.24 -18.08 -8.54
N LYS A 93 -0.32 -17.77 -7.37
CA LYS A 93 -1.61 -18.32 -6.94
C LYS A 93 -2.77 -17.63 -7.65
N ILE A 94 -2.66 -16.34 -7.91
CA ILE A 94 -3.72 -15.53 -8.50
C ILE A 94 -3.68 -15.59 -10.01
N ALA A 95 -2.52 -15.68 -10.61
CA ALA A 95 -2.36 -15.91 -12.04
C ALA A 95 -3.21 -17.09 -12.53
N LYS A 96 -3.36 -18.15 -11.73
CA LYS A 96 -4.24 -19.29 -12.04
C LYS A 96 -5.73 -18.93 -12.08
N PHE A 97 -6.15 -17.88 -11.39
CA PHE A 97 -7.55 -17.46 -11.34
C PHE A 97 -7.91 -16.41 -12.36
N ILE A 98 -6.96 -15.55 -12.74
CA ILE A 98 -7.20 -14.40 -13.61
C ILE A 98 -6.63 -14.57 -15.02
N GLY A 99 -5.86 -15.64 -15.24
CA GLY A 99 -5.24 -15.91 -16.55
C GLY A 99 -4.15 -14.91 -16.94
N GLY A 100 -3.58 -14.20 -15.98
CA GLY A 100 -2.54 -13.20 -16.15
C GLY A 100 -1.67 -13.06 -14.91
N GLU A 101 -0.60 -12.28 -14.99
CA GLU A 101 0.29 -12.00 -13.87
C GLU A 101 -0.19 -10.75 -13.11
N MET A 102 -0.37 -10.89 -11.80
CA MET A 102 -0.62 -9.77 -10.91
C MET A 102 0.68 -9.46 -10.17
N VAL A 103 1.34 -8.39 -10.58
CA VAL A 103 2.69 -8.05 -10.09
C VAL A 103 2.71 -6.86 -9.14
N LEU A 104 1.69 -6.00 -9.17
CA LEU A 104 1.66 -4.75 -8.39
C LEU A 104 1.19 -4.99 -6.95
N HIS A 105 1.90 -4.44 -5.97
CA HIS A 105 1.54 -4.55 -4.55
C HIS A 105 0.94 -3.25 -4.02
N GLY A 106 -0.32 -3.27 -3.59
CA GLY A 106 -1.05 -2.09 -3.07
C GLY A 106 -0.77 -1.76 -1.59
N GLY A 107 0.31 -2.24 -1.01
CA GLY A 107 0.67 -1.97 0.40
C GLY A 107 1.84 -1.00 0.57
N VAL A 108 2.69 -0.88 -0.45
CA VAL A 108 3.82 0.05 -0.49
C VAL A 108 3.99 0.53 -1.91
N PHE A 109 3.75 1.82 -2.18
CA PHE A 109 3.85 2.41 -3.51
C PHE A 109 3.90 3.94 -3.45
N GLY A 110 4.36 4.56 -4.55
CA GLY A 110 4.37 6.02 -4.72
C GLY A 110 3.46 6.46 -5.87
N TYR A 111 2.94 7.69 -5.82
CA TYR A 111 2.13 8.26 -6.90
C TYR A 111 2.17 9.79 -6.91
N LYS A 112 1.93 10.37 -8.10
CA LYS A 112 1.72 11.80 -8.29
C LYS A 112 0.23 12.12 -8.20
N SER A 113 -0.14 13.22 -7.54
CA SER A 113 -1.54 13.63 -7.35
C SER A 113 -2.09 14.39 -8.56
N THR A 114 -1.87 13.84 -9.77
CA THR A 114 -2.49 14.38 -10.98
C THR A 114 -3.99 14.06 -11.00
N PRO A 115 -4.82 14.87 -11.69
CA PRO A 115 -6.26 14.59 -11.78
C PRO A 115 -6.58 13.19 -12.29
N LYS A 116 -5.76 12.64 -13.21
CA LYS A 116 -5.91 11.30 -13.75
C LYS A 116 -5.62 10.22 -12.70
N VAL A 117 -4.54 10.38 -11.94
CA VAL A 117 -4.16 9.44 -10.87
C VAL A 117 -5.18 9.49 -9.73
N LEU A 118 -5.61 10.67 -9.30
CA LEU A 118 -6.63 10.78 -8.25
C LEU A 118 -7.96 10.13 -8.67
N LYS A 119 -8.36 10.29 -9.94
CA LYS A 119 -9.54 9.59 -10.49
C LYS A 119 -9.35 8.06 -10.49
N PHE A 120 -8.16 7.57 -10.80
CA PHE A 120 -7.83 6.15 -10.67
C PHE A 120 -7.97 5.67 -9.21
N MET A 121 -7.48 6.43 -8.23
CA MET A 121 -7.58 6.08 -6.81
C MET A 121 -9.04 6.05 -6.34
N ASP A 122 -9.87 7.03 -6.73
CA ASP A 122 -11.30 7.03 -6.44
C ASP A 122 -11.99 5.80 -7.07
N ARG A 123 -11.69 5.51 -8.34
CA ARG A 123 -12.25 4.34 -9.03
C ARG A 123 -11.82 3.02 -8.40
N TRP A 124 -10.60 2.94 -7.87
CA TRP A 124 -10.13 1.76 -7.14
C TRP A 124 -10.98 1.49 -5.89
N TRP A 125 -11.29 2.52 -5.12
CA TRP A 125 -12.22 2.41 -4.00
C TRP A 125 -13.62 1.99 -4.42
N GLU A 126 -14.18 2.64 -5.43
CA GLU A 126 -15.53 2.33 -5.96
C GLU A 126 -15.61 0.87 -6.42
N LEU A 127 -14.67 0.43 -7.25
CA LEU A 127 -14.63 -0.93 -7.78
C LEU A 127 -14.47 -1.99 -6.67
N TYR A 128 -13.66 -1.68 -5.66
CA TYR A 128 -13.56 -2.52 -4.48
C TYR A 128 -14.89 -2.62 -3.72
N CYS A 129 -15.62 -1.52 -3.55
CA CYS A 129 -16.95 -1.51 -2.95
C CYS A 129 -17.98 -2.31 -3.77
N GLU A 130 -17.95 -2.17 -5.09
CA GLU A 130 -18.79 -2.96 -6.02
C GLU A 130 -18.49 -4.46 -5.89
N GLN A 131 -17.20 -4.84 -5.85
CA GLN A 131 -16.78 -6.23 -5.64
C GLN A 131 -17.30 -6.77 -4.29
N ARG A 132 -17.13 -6.01 -3.22
CA ARG A 132 -17.57 -6.38 -1.88
C ARG A 132 -19.10 -6.57 -1.80
N ASN A 133 -19.83 -5.72 -2.49
CA ASN A 133 -21.31 -5.79 -2.56
C ASN A 133 -21.81 -6.87 -3.53
N GLY A 134 -20.91 -7.55 -4.25
CA GLY A 134 -21.25 -8.60 -5.21
C GLY A 134 -21.82 -8.09 -6.53
N THR A 135 -21.73 -6.78 -6.80
CA THR A 135 -22.26 -6.16 -8.02
C THR A 135 -21.23 -6.14 -9.16
N TRP A 136 -19.97 -6.36 -8.86
CA TRP A 136 -18.91 -6.43 -9.86
C TRP A 136 -17.96 -7.61 -9.63
N TRP A 137 -17.63 -8.31 -10.72
CA TRP A 137 -16.59 -9.34 -10.78
C TRP A 137 -16.01 -9.41 -12.18
N PRO A 138 -14.69 -9.66 -12.34
CA PRO A 138 -14.11 -9.90 -13.65
C PRO A 138 -14.79 -11.07 -14.35
N LYS A 139 -15.03 -10.95 -15.66
CA LYS A 139 -15.68 -11.99 -16.46
C LYS A 139 -14.88 -13.31 -16.36
N GLY A 140 -15.57 -14.39 -16.02
CA GLY A 140 -14.96 -15.71 -15.84
C GLY A 140 -14.44 -16.03 -14.44
N ILE A 141 -14.36 -15.03 -13.57
CA ILE A 141 -14.01 -15.21 -12.17
C ILE A 141 -15.31 -15.23 -11.35
N ALA A 142 -15.84 -16.43 -11.11
CA ALA A 142 -17.04 -16.56 -10.30
C ALA A 142 -16.72 -16.33 -8.82
N PRO A 143 -17.59 -15.66 -8.06
CA PRO A 143 -17.42 -15.43 -6.61
C PRO A 143 -17.66 -16.69 -5.79
N LYS A 144 -17.06 -17.83 -6.20
CA LYS A 144 -17.26 -19.14 -5.56
C LYS A 144 -16.70 -19.24 -4.14
N ASN A 145 -15.86 -18.29 -3.73
CA ASN A 145 -15.32 -18.23 -2.39
C ASN A 145 -15.33 -16.80 -1.88
N LYS A 146 -15.94 -16.57 -0.72
CA LYS A 146 -15.93 -15.29 0.03
C LYS A 146 -14.52 -14.75 0.34
N LEU A 147 -13.48 -15.46 -0.05
CA LEU A 147 -12.06 -15.11 0.14
C LEU A 147 -11.52 -14.12 -0.88
N ILE A 148 -12.31 -13.69 -1.87
CA ILE A 148 -11.79 -12.94 -3.02
C ILE A 148 -12.26 -11.48 -3.06
N THR A 149 -12.83 -10.92 -2.01
CA THR A 149 -12.98 -9.47 -1.89
C THR A 149 -11.60 -8.87 -1.57
N TRP A 150 -10.82 -8.64 -2.61
CA TRP A 150 -9.42 -8.33 -2.49
C TRP A 150 -9.04 -7.11 -3.31
N ASP A 151 -8.48 -6.11 -2.63
CA ASP A 151 -8.02 -4.87 -3.22
C ASP A 151 -7.00 -5.07 -4.36
N GLN A 152 -6.17 -6.10 -4.28
CA GLN A 152 -5.22 -6.44 -5.33
C GLN A 152 -5.88 -6.87 -6.65
N LEU A 153 -7.03 -7.56 -6.60
CA LEU A 153 -7.77 -7.98 -7.79
C LEU A 153 -8.35 -6.77 -8.52
N THR A 154 -8.89 -5.81 -7.76
CA THR A 154 -9.43 -4.57 -8.34
C THR A 154 -8.32 -3.66 -8.88
N LEU A 155 -7.15 -3.62 -8.21
CA LEU A 155 -5.97 -2.93 -8.71
C LEU A 155 -5.56 -3.49 -10.08
N TRP A 156 -5.32 -4.80 -10.16
CA TRP A 156 -4.96 -5.47 -11.42
C TRP A 156 -5.97 -5.19 -12.53
N TRP A 157 -7.27 -5.32 -12.23
CA TRP A 157 -8.29 -5.08 -13.23
C TRP A 157 -8.25 -3.66 -13.79
N LEU A 158 -8.12 -2.66 -12.92
CA LEU A 158 -8.08 -1.26 -13.33
C LEU A 158 -6.88 -0.94 -14.21
N THR A 159 -5.71 -1.44 -13.84
CA THR A 159 -4.47 -1.19 -14.60
C THR A 159 -4.48 -1.87 -15.97
N GLU A 160 -5.12 -3.04 -16.10
CA GLU A 160 -5.16 -3.80 -17.35
C GLU A 160 -6.32 -3.38 -18.27
N ASN A 161 -7.40 -2.79 -17.75
CA ASN A 161 -8.62 -2.59 -18.53
C ASN A 161 -9.11 -1.14 -18.59
N GLU A 162 -9.14 -0.40 -17.48
CA GLU A 162 -9.72 0.94 -17.44
C GLU A 162 -8.66 2.06 -17.52
N TYR A 163 -7.44 1.80 -17.05
CA TYR A 163 -6.35 2.77 -16.92
C TYR A 163 -5.02 2.26 -17.45
N SER A 164 -5.05 1.49 -18.54
CA SER A 164 -3.86 0.95 -19.20
C SER A 164 -2.94 2.03 -19.80
N ASP A 165 -3.40 3.27 -19.86
CA ASP A 165 -2.67 4.44 -20.35
C ASP A 165 -1.98 5.25 -19.23
N LEU A 166 -2.03 4.81 -17.96
CA LEU A 166 -1.21 5.36 -16.88
C LEU A 166 0.24 4.88 -17.02
N ASP A 167 1.19 5.79 -16.78
CA ASP A 167 2.60 5.41 -16.67
C ASP A 167 2.86 4.76 -15.30
N ILE A 168 2.83 3.43 -15.29
CA ILE A 168 2.99 2.61 -14.07
C ILE A 168 4.30 1.86 -14.15
N ASN A 169 5.14 2.02 -13.12
CA ASN A 169 6.43 1.37 -12.98
C ASN A 169 6.54 0.56 -11.68
N ILE A 170 7.57 -0.26 -11.57
CA ILE A 170 7.96 -0.97 -10.35
C ILE A 170 9.29 -0.40 -9.87
N TYR A 171 9.44 -0.20 -8.55
CA TYR A 171 10.70 0.24 -7.96
C TYR A 171 11.83 -0.71 -8.35
N LYS A 172 12.97 -0.15 -8.74
CA LYS A 172 14.18 -0.93 -9.06
C LYS A 172 14.61 -1.80 -7.88
N ASP A 173 14.57 -1.23 -6.68
CA ASP A 173 14.93 -1.88 -5.42
C ASP A 173 13.69 -2.30 -4.61
N ASP A 174 12.66 -2.78 -5.31
CA ASP A 174 11.35 -3.09 -4.72
C ASP A 174 11.42 -4.10 -3.57
N ALA A 175 12.41 -5.01 -3.57
CA ALA A 175 12.64 -5.96 -2.49
C ALA A 175 13.01 -5.29 -1.17
N ARG A 176 13.81 -4.21 -1.24
CA ARG A 176 14.20 -3.42 -0.08
C ARG A 176 13.05 -2.55 0.43
N PHE A 177 12.27 -1.98 -0.50
CA PHE A 177 11.18 -1.06 -0.19
C PHE A 177 9.89 -1.74 0.27
N ASN A 178 9.78 -3.07 0.11
CA ASN A 178 8.66 -3.85 0.61
C ASN A 178 9.10 -5.28 0.94
N PHE A 179 9.87 -5.41 2.00
CA PHE A 179 10.30 -6.72 2.48
C PHE A 179 9.21 -7.37 3.32
N VAL A 180 8.55 -8.39 2.76
CA VAL A 180 7.47 -9.13 3.45
C VAL A 180 8.04 -10.38 4.11
N TYR A 181 8.22 -10.35 5.42
CA TYR A 181 8.89 -11.39 6.22
C TYR A 181 8.30 -12.80 6.06
N LEU A 182 6.99 -12.91 5.88
CA LEU A 182 6.33 -14.23 5.80
C LEU A 182 6.68 -15.02 4.52
N TYR A 183 7.41 -14.43 3.62
CA TYR A 183 7.75 -15.04 2.36
C TYR A 183 9.21 -15.44 2.32
N LYS A 184 9.47 -16.73 2.51
CA LYS A 184 10.82 -17.32 2.42
C LYS A 184 11.53 -17.04 1.09
N GLU A 185 10.79 -16.57 0.09
CA GLU A 185 11.26 -16.22 -1.26
C GLU A 185 11.68 -14.74 -1.37
N ASN A 186 11.47 -13.93 -0.33
CA ASN A 186 11.98 -12.57 -0.27
C ASN A 186 13.44 -12.59 0.19
N GLU A 187 14.31 -12.93 -0.73
CA GLU A 187 15.73 -12.71 -0.54
C GLU A 187 16.03 -11.24 -0.85
N CYS A 188 16.59 -10.53 0.12
CA CYS A 188 17.14 -9.20 -0.05
C CYS A 188 18.59 -9.28 0.40
N GLU A 189 19.53 -9.10 -0.53
CA GLU A 189 20.98 -9.10 -0.22
C GLU A 189 21.40 -7.77 0.41
N ASP A 190 20.63 -6.70 0.16
CA ASP A 190 20.88 -5.36 0.67
C ASP A 190 20.07 -5.06 1.94
N GLU A 191 20.41 -3.96 2.61
CA GLU A 191 19.69 -3.49 3.80
C GLU A 191 18.22 -3.20 3.50
N ILE A 192 17.34 -3.75 4.33
CA ILE A 192 15.88 -3.54 4.21
C ILE A 192 15.55 -2.08 4.53
N VAL A 193 14.79 -1.44 3.66
CA VAL A 193 14.32 -0.06 3.85
C VAL A 193 12.94 -0.04 4.51
N VAL A 194 12.00 -0.83 4.02
CA VAL A 194 10.66 -0.97 4.59
C VAL A 194 10.38 -2.44 4.86
N TRP A 195 10.20 -2.74 6.13
CA TRP A 195 9.77 -4.05 6.59
C TRP A 195 8.26 -4.11 6.69
N HIS A 196 7.65 -5.06 5.98
CA HIS A 196 6.21 -5.30 5.97
C HIS A 196 5.92 -6.60 6.73
N TYR A 197 5.54 -6.50 8.00
CA TYR A 197 5.43 -7.67 8.88
C TYR A 197 4.07 -8.37 8.80
N THR A 198 3.11 -7.85 8.08
CA THR A 198 1.72 -8.31 7.95
C THR A 198 1.03 -8.62 9.30
N LEU A 199 -0.25 -8.28 9.46
CA LEU A 199 -1.02 -8.43 10.71
C LEU A 199 -1.19 -9.88 11.22
N GLN A 200 -0.47 -10.84 10.65
CA GLN A 200 -0.47 -12.23 11.10
C GLN A 200 0.47 -12.49 12.29
N LEU A 201 1.38 -11.56 12.59
CA LEU A 201 2.11 -11.58 13.85
C LEU A 201 1.12 -11.25 14.97
N LYS A 202 0.87 -12.23 15.84
CA LYS A 202 -0.13 -12.14 16.90
C LYS A 202 0.19 -11.10 17.97
N ASP A 203 1.45 -10.65 18.06
CA ASP A 203 1.91 -9.65 19.02
C ASP A 203 2.89 -8.66 18.34
N PRO A 204 2.64 -7.33 18.40
CA PRO A 204 3.61 -6.32 17.95
C PRO A 204 4.96 -6.38 18.68
N LYS A 205 5.03 -7.01 19.86
CA LYS A 205 6.27 -7.25 20.58
C LYS A 205 7.16 -8.28 19.88
N ASP A 206 6.55 -9.23 19.16
CA ASP A 206 7.28 -10.26 18.41
C ASP A 206 8.02 -9.63 17.21
N ALA A 207 7.44 -8.61 16.58
CA ALA A 207 8.12 -7.86 15.52
C ALA A 207 9.39 -7.17 16.02
N ARG A 208 9.36 -6.58 17.24
CA ARG A 208 10.52 -5.92 17.84
C ARG A 208 11.60 -6.90 18.30
N SER A 209 11.25 -8.13 18.65
CA SER A 209 12.23 -9.16 19.00
C SER A 209 12.97 -9.68 17.76
N ILE A 210 12.26 -9.82 16.65
CA ILE A 210 12.82 -10.25 15.36
C ILE A 210 13.80 -9.19 14.79
N LEU A 211 13.52 -7.91 15.04
CA LEU A 211 14.36 -6.80 14.58
C LEU A 211 15.64 -6.60 15.42
N LYS A 212 15.85 -7.36 16.50
CA LYS A 212 17.02 -7.27 17.39
C LYS A 212 17.97 -8.45 17.26
N GLU A 213 17.64 -9.44 16.45
CA GLU A 213 18.50 -10.58 16.08
C GLU A 213 19.12 -10.37 14.70
#